data_df8cedbc8e028df6504a4f1820d00717
#
_entry.id   df8cedbc8e028df6504a4f1820d00717
#
_cell.length_a   1.000
_cell.length_b   1.000
_cell.length_c   1.000
_cell.angle_alpha   90.00
_cell.angle_beta   90.00
_cell.angle_gamma   90.00
#
_symmetry.space_group_name_H-M   'P 1'
#
loop_
_entity.id
_entity.type
_entity.pdbx_description
1 polymer ?
#
loop_
_entity_poly.entity_id
_entity_poly.type
_entity_poly.pdbx_seq_one_letter_code
_entity_poly.pdbx_strand_id
1 'polypeptide(L)'
;MKIRRMYALVLMTLLGLGPLVQANGLNLNSLGSRALSMGGAFVGLADDFSAIFWNPAGMAQFDKRVLGFYGTDVIPSGSYLLQVPTQAGLLTVVDAKTRSKHYLSGLLAYYQPINEYLVAGIGVYVPAGLGSSWDGNDFTGLSNHTAYEWESKIGLVTISPGVSYKINDMISVGATFNINYGMFSLKRWAGNAELPQPPYELDLGQADMNLKGWGFSATAGVLVKPSDMLSFGATVRLPNRVKFKGETSFSNITLLGFNETSDTETVSPHLTFPLWIAGGVAFRPIAGLTLTGDLQWTQWSKLDQVELKFIDPYWSLFMTAGGGNVMHMECQNALQIRFGAEYWLRENLALRAGYYYDPTPTPDKTTNFLLPNFTFNVFTAGLGYSLNGLVIDLGFEFLAGKSRDIEYAKWLLDPEFAHAQPGIYDMSIVVPNISVSYKF
;
A
#
# COMPACT_ATOMS: atom_id res chain seq x y z
N MET A 1 3.10 -18.85 -43.15
CA MET A 1 2.96 -19.94 -42.17
C MET A 1 3.89 -19.79 -40.94
N LYS A 2 5.12 -19.27 -41.07
CA LYS A 2 6.06 -19.08 -39.93
C LYS A 2 5.62 -18.00 -38.91
N ILE A 3 5.05 -16.91 -39.35
CA ILE A 3 4.61 -15.76 -38.50
C ILE A 3 3.41 -16.15 -37.59
N ARG A 4 2.44 -16.93 -38.09
CA ARG A 4 1.31 -17.43 -37.27
C ARG A 4 1.74 -18.41 -36.16
N ARG A 5 2.81 -19.18 -36.39
CA ARG A 5 3.37 -20.09 -35.37
C ARG A 5 4.14 -19.34 -34.28
N MET A 6 4.76 -18.21 -34.63
CA MET A 6 5.47 -17.35 -33.67
C MET A 6 4.50 -16.65 -32.71
N TYR A 7 3.36 -16.14 -33.21
CA TYR A 7 2.30 -15.56 -32.36
C TYR A 7 1.64 -16.63 -31.46
N ALA A 8 1.45 -17.86 -31.94
CA ALA A 8 0.92 -18.96 -31.15
C ALA A 8 1.92 -19.40 -30.07
N LEU A 9 3.25 -19.37 -30.33
CA LEU A 9 4.27 -19.70 -29.34
C LEU A 9 4.40 -18.62 -28.25
N VAL A 10 4.32 -17.34 -28.61
CA VAL A 10 4.32 -16.22 -27.67
C VAL A 10 3.03 -16.23 -26.82
N LEU A 11 1.89 -16.58 -27.41
CA LEU A 11 0.63 -16.71 -26.67
C LEU A 11 0.64 -17.94 -25.72
N MET A 12 1.26 -19.06 -26.10
CA MET A 12 1.40 -20.23 -25.24
C MET A 12 2.42 -20.05 -24.11
N THR A 13 3.48 -19.27 -24.31
CA THR A 13 4.41 -18.91 -23.22
C THR A 13 3.80 -17.93 -22.21
N LEU A 14 2.85 -17.11 -22.63
CA LEU A 14 2.08 -16.24 -21.73
C LEU A 14 0.99 -17.00 -20.94
N LEU A 15 0.49 -18.13 -21.44
CA LEU A 15 -0.52 -18.97 -20.78
C LEU A 15 0.08 -20.04 -19.85
N GLY A 16 1.41 -20.22 -19.86
CA GLY A 16 2.12 -21.24 -19.06
C GLY A 16 2.67 -20.74 -17.72
N LEU A 17 2.51 -19.46 -17.40
CA LEU A 17 2.81 -18.93 -16.05
C LEU A 17 1.59 -19.23 -15.17
N GLY A 18 1.64 -20.34 -14.44
CA GLY A 18 0.71 -20.61 -13.35
C GLY A 18 0.63 -19.45 -12.37
N PRO A 19 -0.41 -19.33 -11.53
CA PRO A 19 -0.73 -18.12 -10.78
C PRO A 19 0.30 -17.86 -9.67
N LEU A 20 1.35 -17.11 -10.00
CA LEU A 20 2.17 -16.40 -9.04
C LEU A 20 1.64 -14.98 -8.95
N VAL A 21 0.49 -14.79 -8.29
CA VAL A 21 -0.19 -13.50 -8.28
C VAL A 21 -0.52 -13.12 -6.84
N GLN A 22 0.14 -12.09 -6.33
CA GLN A 22 0.02 -11.62 -4.95
C GLN A 22 0.16 -10.09 -4.81
N ALA A 23 -0.62 -9.42 -3.93
CA ALA A 23 -0.89 -7.96 -3.85
C ALA A 23 0.19 -7.02 -3.32
N ASN A 24 -0.14 -5.70 -3.27
CA ASN A 24 0.80 -4.61 -3.06
C ASN A 24 1.05 -4.24 -1.57
N GLY A 25 0.59 -5.04 -0.61
CA GLY A 25 0.91 -4.92 0.81
C GLY A 25 0.64 -3.54 1.42
N LEU A 26 1.69 -2.80 1.77
CA LEU A 26 1.62 -1.48 2.40
C LEU A 26 1.63 -0.31 1.40
N ASN A 27 1.88 -0.54 0.10
CA ASN A 27 1.99 0.54 -0.88
C ASN A 27 0.61 1.12 -1.24
N LEU A 28 0.53 2.44 -1.38
CA LEU A 28 -0.60 3.06 -2.07
C LEU A 28 -0.46 2.80 -3.57
N ASN A 29 -1.58 2.42 -4.18
CA ASN A 29 -1.58 1.89 -5.54
C ASN A 29 -1.42 2.95 -6.62
N SER A 30 -1.76 4.22 -6.32
CA SER A 30 -1.74 5.28 -7.33
C SER A 30 -1.53 6.66 -6.71
N LEU A 31 -0.78 7.52 -7.42
CA LEU A 31 -0.60 8.93 -7.11
C LEU A 31 -0.78 9.75 -8.39
N GLY A 32 -1.60 10.82 -8.29
CA GLY A 32 -2.02 11.65 -9.43
C GLY A 32 -3.34 11.16 -10.05
N SER A 33 -4.36 12.04 -10.13
CA SER A 33 -5.71 11.64 -10.57
C SER A 33 -5.75 11.12 -12.01
N ARG A 34 -4.91 11.68 -12.91
CA ARG A 34 -4.80 11.19 -14.28
C ARG A 34 -4.24 9.78 -14.31
N ALA A 35 -3.11 9.53 -13.63
CA ALA A 35 -2.49 8.22 -13.55
C ALA A 35 -3.43 7.20 -12.89
N LEU A 36 -4.05 7.55 -11.75
CA LEU A 36 -5.01 6.71 -11.06
C LEU A 36 -6.17 6.33 -11.96
N SER A 37 -6.77 7.29 -12.67
CA SER A 37 -7.90 7.07 -13.57
C SER A 37 -7.55 6.14 -14.76
N MET A 38 -6.27 5.99 -15.07
CA MET A 38 -5.72 5.05 -16.05
C MET A 38 -5.19 3.75 -15.38
N GLY A 39 -5.77 3.34 -14.24
CA GLY A 39 -5.37 2.13 -13.52
C GLY A 39 -3.95 2.17 -12.96
N GLY A 40 -3.30 3.34 -12.87
CA GLY A 40 -1.89 3.46 -12.50
C GLY A 40 -0.93 2.79 -13.49
N ALA A 41 -1.33 2.56 -14.74
CA ALA A 41 -0.48 2.13 -15.83
C ALA A 41 0.23 3.35 -16.44
N PHE A 42 1.24 3.87 -15.74
CA PHE A 42 1.78 5.19 -16.03
C PHE A 42 3.30 5.24 -16.21
N VAL A 43 4.00 4.14 -15.97
CA VAL A 43 5.48 4.06 -16.04
C VAL A 43 6.01 4.34 -17.45
N GLY A 44 5.30 3.86 -18.49
CA GLY A 44 5.63 4.10 -19.89
C GLY A 44 5.17 5.45 -20.43
N LEU A 45 4.32 6.16 -19.69
CA LEU A 45 3.75 7.46 -20.07
C LEU A 45 4.42 8.61 -19.33
N ALA A 46 4.29 8.66 -17.98
CA ALA A 46 4.91 9.56 -17.01
C ALA A 46 5.07 11.03 -17.50
N ASP A 47 4.01 11.60 -18.11
CA ASP A 47 4.04 12.90 -18.79
C ASP A 47 3.24 14.00 -18.04
N ASP A 48 2.90 13.77 -16.76
CA ASP A 48 2.31 14.76 -15.88
C ASP A 48 3.15 14.94 -14.59
N PHE A 49 2.68 15.81 -13.68
CA PHE A 49 3.40 16.16 -12.45
C PHE A 49 3.63 14.98 -11.51
N SER A 50 2.95 13.84 -11.69
CA SER A 50 3.15 12.63 -10.90
C SER A 50 4.36 11.78 -11.38
N ALA A 51 5.05 12.21 -12.45
CA ALA A 51 6.23 11.53 -13.02
C ALA A 51 7.30 11.23 -11.97
N ILE A 52 7.52 12.12 -11.00
CA ILE A 52 8.50 11.96 -9.90
C ILE A 52 8.26 10.68 -9.08
N PHE A 53 7.03 10.20 -9.01
CA PHE A 53 6.64 8.96 -8.34
C PHE A 53 6.70 7.76 -9.28
N TRP A 54 6.15 7.88 -10.51
CA TRP A 54 5.97 6.76 -11.44
C TRP A 54 7.26 6.40 -12.19
N ASN A 55 7.88 7.41 -12.81
CA ASN A 55 9.13 7.26 -13.56
C ASN A 55 9.82 8.63 -13.65
N PRO A 56 10.88 8.88 -12.86
CA PRO A 56 11.52 10.18 -12.82
C PRO A 56 12.14 10.61 -14.16
N ALA A 57 12.38 9.68 -15.10
CA ALA A 57 12.79 10.03 -16.48
C ALA A 57 11.73 10.85 -17.22
N GLY A 58 10.46 10.69 -16.83
CA GLY A 58 9.34 11.44 -17.41
C GLY A 58 9.41 12.95 -17.16
N MET A 59 10.12 13.40 -16.12
CA MET A 59 10.31 14.83 -15.86
C MET A 59 11.03 15.55 -17.02
N ALA A 60 11.87 14.87 -17.80
CA ALA A 60 12.55 15.45 -18.96
C ALA A 60 11.61 15.87 -20.11
N GLN A 61 10.31 15.51 -20.02
CA GLN A 61 9.30 15.90 -21.01
C GLN A 61 8.78 17.34 -20.79
N PHE A 62 9.14 17.98 -19.67
CA PHE A 62 8.68 19.33 -19.37
C PHE A 62 9.66 20.39 -19.89
N ASP A 63 9.16 21.25 -20.75
CA ASP A 63 9.84 22.43 -21.29
C ASP A 63 9.55 23.73 -20.51
N LYS A 64 8.54 23.67 -19.62
CA LYS A 64 8.09 24.76 -18.75
C LYS A 64 8.06 24.31 -17.29
N ARG A 65 8.02 25.28 -16.39
CA ARG A 65 7.80 25.01 -14.97
C ARG A 65 6.44 24.37 -14.78
N VAL A 66 6.37 23.42 -13.87
CA VAL A 66 5.12 22.73 -13.52
C VAL A 66 4.98 22.72 -12.01
N LEU A 67 3.82 23.12 -11.54
CA LEU A 67 3.38 22.90 -10.16
C LEU A 67 2.14 22.03 -10.22
N GLY A 68 2.11 20.92 -9.45
CA GLY A 68 0.97 20.01 -9.41
C GLY A 68 0.65 19.58 -7.99
N PHE A 69 -0.64 19.51 -7.71
CA PHE A 69 -1.22 19.01 -6.47
C PHE A 69 -2.18 17.85 -6.79
N TYR A 70 -2.13 16.83 -5.96
CA TYR A 70 -3.08 15.72 -5.94
C TYR A 70 -3.52 15.49 -4.50
N GLY A 71 -4.82 15.31 -4.31
CA GLY A 71 -5.42 14.94 -3.03
C GLY A 71 -6.39 13.78 -3.23
N THR A 72 -6.40 12.85 -2.29
CA THR A 72 -7.27 11.68 -2.28
C THR A 72 -7.72 11.32 -0.88
N ASP A 73 -8.88 10.68 -0.81
CA ASP A 73 -9.45 10.11 0.39
C ASP A 73 -9.61 8.60 0.19
N VAL A 74 -8.91 7.79 0.98
CA VAL A 74 -9.00 6.34 0.96
C VAL A 74 -9.99 5.90 2.03
N ILE A 75 -11.13 5.33 1.61
CA ILE A 75 -12.26 4.97 2.47
C ILE A 75 -12.45 3.45 2.43
N PRO A 76 -11.80 2.69 3.36
CA PRO A 76 -12.00 1.25 3.45
C PRO A 76 -13.31 0.91 4.16
N SER A 77 -13.94 -0.17 3.72
CA SER A 77 -15.07 -0.83 4.36
C SER A 77 -14.81 -2.33 4.37
N GLY A 78 -14.71 -2.91 5.56
CA GLY A 78 -14.43 -4.33 5.74
C GLY A 78 -15.27 -4.96 6.84
N SER A 79 -15.33 -6.29 6.85
CA SER A 79 -15.94 -7.10 7.90
C SER A 79 -15.02 -8.24 8.31
N TYR A 80 -15.22 -8.69 9.54
CA TYR A 80 -14.54 -9.86 10.10
C TYR A 80 -15.55 -10.67 10.91
N LEU A 81 -15.72 -11.95 10.55
CA LEU A 81 -16.60 -12.90 11.23
C LEU A 81 -15.78 -14.08 11.74
N LEU A 82 -15.77 -14.27 13.07
CA LEU A 82 -15.18 -15.45 13.71
C LEU A 82 -16.27 -16.32 14.30
N GLN A 83 -16.35 -17.55 13.80
CA GLN A 83 -17.24 -18.58 14.33
C GLN A 83 -16.46 -19.80 14.78
N VAL A 84 -16.76 -20.30 15.97
CA VAL A 84 -16.11 -21.46 16.57
C VAL A 84 -17.10 -22.63 16.61
N PRO A 85 -16.75 -23.81 16.08
CA PRO A 85 -17.58 -25.01 16.19
C PRO A 85 -17.73 -25.45 17.63
N THR A 86 -18.94 -25.73 18.05
CA THR A 86 -19.29 -26.31 19.36
C THR A 86 -20.19 -27.53 19.18
N GLN A 87 -20.42 -28.27 20.25
CA GLN A 87 -21.37 -29.41 20.23
C GLN A 87 -22.80 -28.96 19.91
N ALA A 88 -23.15 -27.69 20.20
CA ALA A 88 -24.47 -27.13 19.95
C ALA A 88 -24.59 -26.41 18.57
N GLY A 89 -23.51 -26.39 17.76
CA GLY A 89 -23.44 -25.70 16.50
C GLY A 89 -22.33 -24.64 16.46
N LEU A 90 -22.44 -23.68 15.54
CA LEU A 90 -21.47 -22.58 15.44
C LEU A 90 -21.77 -21.49 16.48
N LEU A 91 -20.76 -21.15 17.27
CA LEU A 91 -20.79 -20.00 18.19
C LEU A 91 -20.10 -18.81 17.50
N THR A 92 -20.79 -17.71 17.33
CA THR A 92 -20.20 -16.46 16.87
C THR A 92 -19.46 -15.79 18.01
N VAL A 93 -18.13 -15.64 17.85
CA VAL A 93 -17.23 -14.99 18.81
C VAL A 93 -17.01 -13.53 18.47
N VAL A 94 -16.88 -13.24 17.15
CA VAL A 94 -16.76 -11.88 16.61
C VAL A 94 -17.64 -11.76 15.37
N ASP A 95 -18.38 -10.67 15.28
CA ASP A 95 -19.05 -10.19 14.06
C ASP A 95 -18.84 -8.68 14.00
N ALA A 96 -17.76 -8.28 13.32
CA ALA A 96 -17.26 -6.92 13.35
C ALA A 96 -17.25 -6.27 11.96
N LYS A 97 -17.46 -4.95 11.95
CA LYS A 97 -17.25 -4.11 10.77
C LYS A 97 -16.25 -3.01 11.09
N THR A 98 -15.44 -2.65 10.08
CA THR A 98 -14.53 -1.51 10.22
C THR A 98 -15.33 -0.23 10.50
N ARG A 99 -14.81 0.61 11.40
CA ARG A 99 -15.32 1.98 11.56
C ARG A 99 -15.05 2.74 10.26
N SER A 100 -15.99 3.57 9.84
CA SER A 100 -15.77 4.46 8.70
C SER A 100 -14.67 5.45 9.04
N LYS A 101 -13.51 5.29 8.43
CA LYS A 101 -12.33 6.16 8.57
C LYS A 101 -11.94 6.72 7.21
N HIS A 102 -11.45 7.95 7.22
CA HIS A 102 -10.98 8.68 6.08
C HIS A 102 -9.46 8.80 6.15
N TYR A 103 -8.73 8.20 5.22
CA TYR A 103 -7.29 8.24 5.17
C TYR A 103 -6.85 9.17 4.04
N LEU A 104 -6.55 10.43 4.39
CA LEU A 104 -6.12 11.43 3.42
C LEU A 104 -4.69 11.16 2.96
N SER A 105 -4.48 11.23 1.65
CA SER A 105 -3.18 11.11 1.00
C SER A 105 -3.03 12.15 -0.10
N GLY A 106 -1.82 12.33 -0.63
CA GLY A 106 -1.61 13.30 -1.68
C GLY A 106 -0.20 13.33 -2.23
N LEU A 107 -0.03 14.20 -3.22
CA LEU A 107 1.23 14.53 -3.86
C LEU A 107 1.27 16.04 -4.16
N LEU A 108 2.35 16.70 -3.78
CA LEU A 108 2.73 18.03 -4.26
C LEU A 108 4.05 17.89 -5.02
N ALA A 109 4.11 18.36 -6.26
CA ALA A 109 5.32 18.31 -7.06
C ALA A 109 5.59 19.62 -7.79
N TYR A 110 6.86 20.00 -7.86
CA TYR A 110 7.34 21.14 -8.63
C TYR A 110 8.51 20.73 -9.53
N TYR A 111 8.45 21.16 -10.79
CA TYR A 111 9.51 20.94 -11.78
C TYR A 111 10.02 22.25 -12.33
N GLN A 112 11.34 22.31 -12.47
CA GLN A 112 12.09 23.44 -13.01
C GLN A 112 12.98 22.93 -14.15
N PRO A 113 12.65 23.18 -15.43
CA PRO A 113 13.63 23.05 -16.49
C PRO A 113 14.82 23.97 -16.24
N ILE A 114 16.01 23.42 -16.23
CA ILE A 114 17.27 24.15 -16.07
C ILE A 114 17.81 24.56 -17.45
N ASN A 115 17.70 23.66 -18.41
CA ASN A 115 17.97 23.86 -19.83
C ASN A 115 17.16 22.85 -20.67
N GLU A 116 17.40 22.78 -21.97
CA GLU A 116 16.70 21.86 -22.89
C GLU A 116 16.90 20.38 -22.62
N TYR A 117 17.94 20.02 -21.83
CA TYR A 117 18.28 18.61 -21.50
C TYR A 117 18.00 18.25 -20.05
N LEU A 118 18.02 19.21 -19.14
CA LEU A 118 18.01 18.95 -17.68
C LEU A 118 16.81 19.59 -17.00
N VAL A 119 16.05 18.77 -16.30
CA VAL A 119 14.94 19.20 -15.43
C VAL A 119 15.24 18.76 -14.00
N ALA A 120 15.17 19.71 -13.05
CA ALA A 120 15.17 19.43 -11.62
C ALA A 120 13.74 19.41 -11.10
N GLY A 121 13.49 18.62 -10.07
CA GLY A 121 12.16 18.52 -9.45
C GLY A 121 12.23 18.18 -7.98
N ILE A 122 11.14 18.44 -7.29
CA ILE A 122 10.90 17.99 -5.93
C ILE A 122 9.45 17.55 -5.79
N GLY A 123 9.24 16.43 -5.11
CA GLY A 123 7.91 15.93 -4.74
C GLY A 123 7.79 15.69 -3.25
N VAL A 124 6.61 15.92 -2.70
CA VAL A 124 6.24 15.49 -1.34
C VAL A 124 4.97 14.67 -1.46
N TYR A 125 5.01 13.42 -1.02
CA TYR A 125 3.89 12.51 -1.22
C TYR A 125 3.84 11.38 -0.19
N VAL A 126 2.71 10.65 -0.17
CA VAL A 126 2.49 9.47 0.68
C VAL A 126 2.51 8.23 -0.21
N PRO A 127 3.64 7.48 -0.30
CA PRO A 127 3.76 6.31 -1.17
C PRO A 127 3.21 5.03 -0.56
N ALA A 128 3.01 5.00 0.74
CA ALA A 128 2.59 3.80 1.46
C ALA A 128 1.69 4.16 2.64
N GLY A 129 0.68 3.35 2.85
CA GLY A 129 -0.24 3.45 3.97
C GLY A 129 -1.16 2.24 4.03
N LEU A 130 -1.36 1.72 5.23
CA LEU A 130 -2.33 0.68 5.54
C LEU A 130 -2.87 0.96 6.94
N GLY A 131 -4.14 0.67 7.16
CA GLY A 131 -4.73 0.79 8.48
C GLY A 131 -6.12 0.19 8.55
N SER A 132 -6.50 -0.24 9.74
CA SER A 132 -7.83 -0.68 10.08
C SER A 132 -8.25 -0.11 11.42
N SER A 133 -9.54 0.11 11.61
CA SER A 133 -10.10 0.53 12.90
C SER A 133 -11.44 -0.18 13.10
N TRP A 134 -11.60 -0.81 14.25
CA TRP A 134 -12.73 -1.66 14.59
C TRP A 134 -13.44 -1.16 15.82
N ASP A 135 -14.72 -1.53 16.01
CA ASP A 135 -15.40 -1.27 17.25
C ASP A 135 -15.01 -2.33 18.29
N GLY A 136 -14.43 -1.90 19.40
CA GLY A 136 -14.00 -2.80 20.48
C GLY A 136 -15.12 -3.62 21.09
N ASN A 137 -16.36 -3.15 21.01
CA ASN A 137 -17.52 -3.90 21.48
C ASN A 137 -17.74 -5.21 20.72
N ASP A 138 -17.35 -5.23 19.44
CA ASP A 138 -17.47 -6.42 18.57
C ASP A 138 -16.43 -7.49 18.92
N PHE A 139 -15.37 -7.12 19.68
CA PHE A 139 -14.23 -7.99 20.02
C PHE A 139 -14.23 -8.46 21.47
N THR A 140 -15.24 -8.17 22.24
CA THR A 140 -15.32 -8.56 23.68
C THR A 140 -15.21 -10.07 23.90
N GLY A 141 -15.60 -10.89 22.91
CA GLY A 141 -15.42 -12.34 22.93
C GLY A 141 -13.95 -12.80 22.87
N LEU A 142 -13.01 -11.94 22.44
CA LEU A 142 -11.57 -12.22 22.40
C LEU A 142 -10.79 -11.56 23.53
N SER A 143 -11.37 -10.63 24.29
CA SER A 143 -10.66 -9.71 25.20
C SER A 143 -11.27 -9.66 26.58
N ASN A 144 -11.47 -10.82 27.22
CA ASN A 144 -11.98 -10.96 28.60
C ASN A 144 -13.28 -10.15 28.86
N HIS A 145 -14.20 -10.10 27.86
CA HIS A 145 -15.44 -9.33 27.90
C HIS A 145 -15.26 -7.81 28.05
N THR A 146 -14.05 -7.29 27.79
CA THR A 146 -13.73 -5.86 27.84
C THR A 146 -13.63 -5.29 26.44
N ALA A 147 -14.25 -4.13 26.20
CA ALA A 147 -14.20 -3.43 24.92
C ALA A 147 -12.91 -2.60 24.81
N TYR A 148 -11.82 -3.21 24.34
CA TYR A 148 -10.58 -2.53 24.02
C TYR A 148 -10.62 -1.91 22.63
N GLU A 149 -9.79 -0.89 22.37
CA GLU A 149 -9.64 -0.31 21.04
C GLU A 149 -8.79 -1.22 20.14
N TRP A 150 -9.24 -1.43 18.90
CA TRP A 150 -8.53 -2.19 17.89
C TRP A 150 -8.30 -1.32 16.66
N GLU A 151 -7.09 -0.78 16.56
CA GLU A 151 -6.71 0.09 15.46
C GLU A 151 -5.25 -0.15 15.07
N SER A 152 -4.97 -0.15 13.78
CA SER A 152 -3.61 -0.09 13.25
C SER A 152 -3.51 1.00 12.20
N LYS A 153 -2.36 1.64 12.13
CA LYS A 153 -2.04 2.59 11.08
C LYS A 153 -0.54 2.60 10.85
N ILE A 154 -0.14 2.31 9.62
CA ILE A 154 1.24 2.46 9.17
C ILE A 154 1.26 3.32 7.93
N GLY A 155 2.25 4.21 7.79
CA GLY A 155 2.38 5.06 6.63
C GLY A 155 3.74 5.71 6.50
N LEU A 156 4.04 6.17 5.30
CA LEU A 156 5.23 6.95 4.97
C LEU A 156 4.83 8.29 4.36
N VAL A 157 5.55 9.35 4.73
CA VAL A 157 5.60 10.60 3.98
C VAL A 157 6.99 10.69 3.36
N THR A 158 7.06 10.97 2.07
CA THR A 158 8.32 11.02 1.30
C THR A 158 8.56 12.43 0.77
N ILE A 159 9.76 12.96 0.99
CA ILE A 159 10.30 14.13 0.30
C ILE A 159 11.30 13.60 -0.73
N SER A 160 11.12 13.97 -2.00
CA SER A 160 11.81 13.36 -3.13
C SER A 160 12.38 14.42 -4.06
N PRO A 161 13.56 15.02 -3.76
CA PRO A 161 14.30 15.78 -4.76
C PRO A 161 14.80 14.84 -5.87
N GLY A 162 14.79 15.34 -7.11
CA GLY A 162 15.17 14.53 -8.27
C GLY A 162 15.63 15.35 -9.46
N VAL A 163 16.25 14.67 -10.39
CA VAL A 163 16.69 15.22 -11.66
C VAL A 163 16.36 14.26 -12.79
N SER A 164 16.13 14.82 -13.97
CA SER A 164 15.94 14.07 -15.20
C SER A 164 16.75 14.70 -16.31
N TYR A 165 17.38 13.86 -17.14
CA TYR A 165 18.23 14.25 -18.24
C TYR A 165 17.78 13.63 -19.55
N LYS A 166 17.57 14.46 -20.55
CA LYS A 166 17.26 14.09 -21.93
C LYS A 166 18.56 13.78 -22.66
N ILE A 167 18.85 12.50 -22.88
CA ILE A 167 20.06 12.06 -23.58
C ILE A 167 19.97 12.45 -25.07
N ASN A 168 18.80 12.26 -25.65
CA ASN A 168 18.43 12.66 -27.01
C ASN A 168 16.89 12.73 -27.10
N ASP A 169 16.34 12.96 -28.30
CA ASP A 169 14.89 13.08 -28.49
C ASP A 169 14.11 11.79 -28.20
N MET A 170 14.79 10.65 -28.20
CA MET A 170 14.17 9.35 -27.95
C MET A 170 14.35 8.86 -26.50
N ILE A 171 15.43 9.23 -25.82
CA ILE A 171 15.84 8.60 -24.55
C ILE A 171 16.02 9.66 -23.47
N SER A 172 15.36 9.47 -22.37
CA SER A 172 15.59 10.21 -21.12
C SER A 172 15.83 9.27 -19.94
N VAL A 173 16.58 9.76 -18.96
CA VAL A 173 16.84 9.08 -17.69
C VAL A 173 16.53 10.02 -16.54
N GLY A 174 16.21 9.47 -15.38
CA GLY A 174 15.94 10.29 -14.21
C GLY A 174 16.19 9.54 -12.92
N ALA A 175 16.45 10.28 -11.86
CA ALA A 175 16.63 9.72 -10.54
C ALA A 175 16.07 10.67 -9.46
N THR A 176 15.63 10.08 -8.35
CA THR A 176 15.23 10.78 -7.14
C THR A 176 15.95 10.21 -5.93
N PHE A 177 16.21 11.05 -4.95
CA PHE A 177 16.62 10.64 -3.61
C PHE A 177 15.41 10.80 -2.67
N ASN A 178 15.00 9.72 -2.01
CA ASN A 178 13.77 9.69 -1.23
C ASN A 178 14.09 9.73 0.25
N ILE A 179 13.65 10.78 0.93
CA ILE A 179 13.73 10.97 2.38
C ILE A 179 12.36 10.58 2.92
N ASN A 180 12.28 9.51 3.68
CA ASN A 180 11.03 8.91 4.13
C ASN A 180 10.86 9.09 5.64
N TYR A 181 9.72 9.64 6.05
CA TYR A 181 9.30 9.70 7.44
C TYR A 181 8.17 8.72 7.68
N GLY A 182 8.44 7.71 8.49
CA GLY A 182 7.51 6.64 8.82
C GLY A 182 6.76 6.92 10.12
N MET A 183 5.49 6.52 10.14
CA MET A 183 4.62 6.50 11.32
C MET A 183 4.00 5.11 11.44
N PHE A 184 4.01 4.53 12.65
CA PHE A 184 3.36 3.27 12.94
C PHE A 184 2.65 3.38 14.29
N SER A 185 1.34 3.25 14.30
CA SER A 185 0.52 3.19 15.51
C SER A 185 -0.27 1.89 15.53
N LEU A 186 -0.41 1.33 16.72
CA LEU A 186 -1.14 0.08 16.95
C LEU A 186 -1.85 0.16 18.29
N LYS A 187 -3.16 -0.05 18.27
CA LYS A 187 -3.97 -0.21 19.48
C LYS A 187 -4.60 -1.58 19.48
N ARG A 188 -4.45 -2.30 20.56
CA ARG A 188 -5.04 -3.62 20.74
C ARG A 188 -5.07 -4.03 22.22
N TRP A 189 -5.84 -5.03 22.53
CA TRP A 189 -5.64 -5.75 23.79
C TRP A 189 -4.24 -6.37 23.84
N ALA A 190 -3.54 -6.21 24.97
CA ALA A 190 -2.18 -6.71 25.15
C ALA A 190 -2.13 -8.22 25.50
N GLY A 191 -3.27 -8.82 25.82
CA GLY A 191 -3.38 -10.23 26.20
C GLY A 191 -3.34 -10.44 27.70
N ASN A 192 -3.27 -11.70 28.10
CA ASN A 192 -3.07 -12.12 29.48
C ASN A 192 -1.63 -12.57 29.68
N ALA A 193 -1.10 -12.35 30.89
CA ALA A 193 0.13 -12.97 31.38
C ALA A 193 -0.20 -14.00 32.44
N GLU A 194 0.39 -15.21 32.31
CA GLU A 194 0.30 -16.24 33.36
C GLU A 194 1.22 -15.89 34.56
N LEU A 195 0.70 -16.05 35.75
CA LEU A 195 1.44 -15.83 36.99
C LEU A 195 1.60 -17.16 37.77
N PRO A 196 2.76 -17.38 38.41
CA PRO A 196 2.99 -18.60 39.20
C PRO A 196 2.20 -18.65 40.51
N GLN A 197 1.58 -17.54 40.90
CA GLN A 197 0.80 -17.37 42.14
C GLN A 197 -0.55 -16.72 41.83
N PRO A 198 -1.59 -16.93 42.64
CA PRO A 198 -2.86 -16.21 42.44
C PRO A 198 -2.66 -14.70 42.33
N PRO A 199 -3.37 -14.04 41.39
CA PRO A 199 -4.59 -14.46 40.66
C PRO A 199 -4.35 -15.40 39.46
N TYR A 200 -3.17 -15.95 39.24
CA TYR A 200 -2.74 -16.84 38.14
C TYR A 200 -2.79 -16.21 36.72
N GLU A 201 -3.63 -15.24 36.49
CA GLU A 201 -3.68 -14.45 35.25
C GLU A 201 -3.68 -12.97 35.57
N LEU A 202 -2.94 -12.21 34.77
CA LEU A 202 -2.90 -10.76 34.76
C LEU A 202 -3.40 -10.28 33.39
N ASP A 203 -4.51 -9.55 33.38
CA ASP A 203 -4.93 -8.84 32.17
C ASP A 203 -3.99 -7.64 31.93
N LEU A 204 -3.26 -7.68 30.83
CA LEU A 204 -2.30 -6.64 30.45
C LEU A 204 -2.96 -5.38 29.88
N GLY A 205 -4.28 -5.39 29.72
CA GLY A 205 -5.09 -4.24 29.35
C GLY A 205 -4.93 -3.80 27.92
N GLN A 206 -5.11 -2.50 27.69
CA GLN A 206 -5.00 -1.83 26.38
C GLN A 206 -3.55 -1.45 26.11
N ALA A 207 -2.97 -1.93 25.02
CA ALA A 207 -1.73 -1.41 24.47
C ALA A 207 -2.03 -0.31 23.43
N ASP A 208 -1.42 0.87 23.60
CA ASP A 208 -1.45 1.97 22.64
C ASP A 208 0.00 2.32 22.26
N MET A 209 0.42 1.90 21.08
CA MET A 209 1.78 2.06 20.57
C MET A 209 1.84 3.16 19.51
N ASN A 210 2.81 4.08 19.65
CA ASN A 210 3.05 5.16 18.71
C ASN A 210 4.54 5.27 18.38
N LEU A 211 4.92 4.82 17.19
CA LEU A 211 6.31 4.79 16.73
C LEU A 211 6.51 5.69 15.51
N LYS A 212 7.69 6.28 15.40
CA LYS A 212 8.12 7.13 14.28
C LYS A 212 9.54 6.78 13.86
N GLY A 213 9.88 7.03 12.60
CA GLY A 213 11.23 6.74 12.12
C GLY A 213 11.55 7.37 10.78
N TRP A 214 12.84 7.43 10.49
CA TRP A 214 13.34 7.91 9.21
C TRP A 214 13.94 6.76 8.41
N GLY A 215 13.82 6.85 7.10
CA GLY A 215 14.45 5.95 6.16
C GLY A 215 14.82 6.67 4.87
N PHE A 216 15.71 6.07 4.10
CA PHE A 216 16.21 6.65 2.85
C PHE A 216 16.18 5.61 1.75
N SER A 217 15.84 6.05 0.54
CA SER A 217 15.85 5.22 -0.66
C SER A 217 16.13 6.08 -1.88
N ALA A 218 16.20 5.46 -3.04
CA ALA A 218 16.31 6.16 -4.31
C ALA A 218 15.39 5.51 -5.35
N THR A 219 14.98 6.28 -6.34
CA THR A 219 14.27 5.78 -7.51
C THR A 219 15.06 6.19 -8.75
N ALA A 220 15.22 5.27 -9.69
CA ALA A 220 15.82 5.56 -10.99
C ALA A 220 14.86 5.06 -12.09
N GLY A 221 14.87 5.77 -13.22
CA GLY A 221 14.01 5.43 -14.34
C GLY A 221 14.64 5.76 -15.69
N VAL A 222 14.11 5.11 -16.72
CA VAL A 222 14.40 5.37 -18.13
C VAL A 222 13.06 5.46 -18.87
N LEU A 223 13.00 6.36 -19.83
CA LEU A 223 11.89 6.51 -20.77
C LEU A 223 12.44 6.54 -22.19
N VAL A 224 11.87 5.72 -23.07
CA VAL A 224 12.28 5.59 -24.46
C VAL A 224 11.06 5.84 -25.36
N LYS A 225 11.15 6.84 -26.24
CA LYS A 225 10.11 7.24 -27.20
C LYS A 225 10.62 7.04 -28.62
N PRO A 226 10.51 5.85 -29.21
CA PRO A 226 10.99 5.61 -30.56
C PRO A 226 10.13 6.32 -31.63
N SER A 227 8.93 6.73 -31.28
CA SER A 227 8.02 7.52 -32.11
C SER A 227 6.97 8.23 -31.25
N ASP A 228 6.19 9.14 -31.85
CA ASP A 228 5.06 9.80 -31.17
C ASP A 228 3.96 8.81 -30.79
N MET A 229 3.86 7.68 -31.48
CA MET A 229 2.86 6.64 -31.23
C MET A 229 3.23 5.73 -30.08
N LEU A 230 4.51 5.58 -29.73
CA LEU A 230 4.95 4.52 -28.84
C LEU A 230 5.99 5.04 -27.85
N SER A 231 5.80 4.74 -26.57
CA SER A 231 6.78 4.96 -25.52
C SER A 231 6.87 3.75 -24.58
N PHE A 232 8.08 3.51 -24.08
CA PHE A 232 8.41 2.47 -23.10
C PHE A 232 9.07 3.12 -21.89
N GLY A 233 8.71 2.68 -20.71
CA GLY A 233 9.33 3.12 -19.48
C GLY A 233 9.78 1.94 -18.63
N ALA A 234 10.85 2.13 -17.89
CA ALA A 234 11.23 1.24 -16.80
C ALA A 234 11.68 2.07 -15.61
N THR A 235 11.37 1.58 -14.42
CA THR A 235 11.72 2.26 -13.17
C THR A 235 12.03 1.25 -12.08
N VAL A 236 12.94 1.60 -11.19
CA VAL A 236 13.32 0.84 -10.01
C VAL A 236 13.33 1.77 -8.80
N ARG A 237 12.63 1.39 -7.74
CA ARG A 237 12.69 2.04 -6.42
C ARG A 237 13.39 1.10 -5.45
N LEU A 238 14.50 1.56 -4.89
CA LEU A 238 15.31 0.78 -3.96
C LEU A 238 14.56 0.57 -2.62
N PRO A 239 14.92 -0.48 -1.87
CA PRO A 239 14.32 -0.74 -0.57
C PRO A 239 14.55 0.43 0.39
N ASN A 240 13.54 0.70 1.23
CA ASN A 240 13.61 1.67 2.30
C ASN A 240 13.51 0.95 3.65
N ARG A 241 14.54 1.01 4.46
CA ARG A 241 14.56 0.46 5.82
C ARG A 241 14.31 1.57 6.81
N VAL A 242 13.22 1.44 7.57
CA VAL A 242 12.86 2.40 8.62
C VAL A 242 13.09 1.75 9.98
N LYS A 243 13.86 2.42 10.82
CA LYS A 243 13.95 2.08 12.24
C LYS A 243 12.95 2.93 13.00
N PHE A 244 11.90 2.30 13.50
CA PHE A 244 10.88 2.97 14.29
C PHE A 244 11.25 2.99 15.76
N LYS A 245 10.95 4.12 16.42
CA LYS A 245 11.10 4.33 17.86
C LYS A 245 9.92 5.14 18.38
N GLY A 246 9.55 4.89 19.64
CA GLY A 246 8.50 5.64 20.30
C GLY A 246 8.12 4.96 21.60
N GLU A 247 6.87 5.10 22.00
CA GLU A 247 6.36 4.63 23.26
C GLU A 247 5.16 3.70 23.06
N THR A 248 5.00 2.75 23.95
CA THR A 248 3.79 1.97 24.14
C THR A 248 3.27 2.22 25.55
N SER A 249 2.05 2.73 25.63
CA SER A 249 1.33 2.89 26.89
C SER A 249 0.41 1.69 27.09
N PHE A 250 0.44 1.11 28.28
CA PHE A 250 -0.48 0.08 28.73
C PHE A 250 -1.43 0.68 29.76
N SER A 251 -2.73 0.51 29.55
CA SER A 251 -3.75 1.02 30.45
C SER A 251 -4.79 -0.05 30.76
N ASN A 252 -5.53 0.12 31.85
CA ASN A 252 -6.49 -0.87 32.34
C ASN A 252 -5.85 -2.24 32.67
N ILE A 253 -4.59 -2.23 33.10
CA ILE A 253 -3.93 -3.42 33.61
C ILE A 253 -4.64 -3.80 34.91
N THR A 254 -5.22 -4.99 34.98
CA THR A 254 -5.96 -5.43 36.16
C THR A 254 -5.10 -6.32 37.01
N LEU A 255 -4.53 -5.78 38.10
CA LEU A 255 -3.80 -6.51 39.12
C LEU A 255 -4.58 -6.44 40.44
N LEU A 256 -5.02 -7.58 40.96
CA LEU A 256 -5.75 -7.69 42.25
C LEU A 256 -6.99 -6.78 42.33
N GLY A 257 -7.63 -6.48 41.19
CA GLY A 257 -8.82 -5.61 41.10
C GLY A 257 -8.54 -4.10 41.04
N PHE A 258 -7.27 -3.69 40.96
CA PHE A 258 -6.87 -2.31 40.72
C PHE A 258 -6.48 -2.13 39.26
N ASN A 259 -6.90 -1.02 38.67
CA ASN A 259 -6.51 -0.63 37.32
C ASN A 259 -5.23 0.19 37.38
N GLU A 260 -4.19 -0.30 36.69
CA GLU A 260 -2.88 0.33 36.63
C GLU A 260 -2.59 0.81 35.20
N THR A 261 -1.65 1.75 35.07
CA THR A 261 -1.08 2.19 33.79
C THR A 261 0.42 2.08 33.83
N SER A 262 1.03 1.78 32.68
CA SER A 262 2.49 1.68 32.56
C SER A 262 2.91 2.03 31.15
N ASP A 263 4.07 2.67 31.01
CA ASP A 263 4.65 3.05 29.74
C ASP A 263 6.01 2.39 29.54
N THR A 264 6.34 2.11 28.27
CA THR A 264 7.66 1.60 27.91
C THR A 264 8.11 2.19 26.57
N GLU A 265 9.41 2.50 26.48
CA GLU A 265 10.00 2.78 25.17
C GLU A 265 9.94 1.53 24.31
N THR A 266 9.54 1.69 23.06
CA THR A 266 9.39 0.61 22.08
C THR A 266 10.16 0.91 20.82
N VAL A 267 10.87 -0.09 20.31
CA VAL A 267 11.66 -0.01 19.07
C VAL A 267 11.24 -1.13 18.13
N SER A 268 10.93 -0.79 16.88
CA SER A 268 10.89 -1.75 15.77
C SER A 268 12.15 -1.55 14.93
N PRO A 269 13.15 -2.46 15.05
CA PRO A 269 14.49 -2.20 14.52
C PRO A 269 14.56 -2.16 13.01
N HIS A 270 13.70 -2.89 12.31
CA HIS A 270 13.75 -3.03 10.85
C HIS A 270 12.38 -3.30 10.26
N LEU A 271 11.69 -2.25 9.85
CA LEU A 271 10.59 -2.40 8.88
C LEU A 271 11.09 -2.02 7.49
N THR A 272 11.04 -2.98 6.56
CA THR A 272 11.54 -2.80 5.21
C THR A 272 10.38 -2.60 4.24
N PHE A 273 10.31 -1.41 3.62
CA PHE A 273 9.51 -1.19 2.41
C PHE A 273 10.35 -1.69 1.23
N PRO A 274 9.85 -2.66 0.47
CA PRO A 274 10.69 -3.49 -0.40
C PRO A 274 11.12 -2.82 -1.70
N LEU A 275 12.01 -3.50 -2.43
CA LEU A 275 12.34 -3.20 -3.81
C LEU A 275 11.09 -3.26 -4.68
N TRP A 276 10.89 -2.23 -5.51
CA TRP A 276 9.83 -2.17 -6.51
C TRP A 276 10.44 -1.93 -7.87
N ILE A 277 10.03 -2.74 -8.86
CA ILE A 277 10.48 -2.65 -10.25
C ILE A 277 9.23 -2.61 -11.12
N ALA A 278 9.20 -1.70 -12.07
CA ALA A 278 8.10 -1.62 -13.01
C ALA A 278 8.57 -1.35 -14.43
N GLY A 279 7.84 -1.91 -15.38
CA GLY A 279 7.98 -1.64 -16.81
C GLY A 279 6.62 -1.34 -17.40
N GLY A 280 6.58 -0.41 -18.33
CA GLY A 280 5.32 0.01 -18.94
C GLY A 280 5.46 0.46 -20.39
N VAL A 281 4.33 0.45 -21.08
CA VAL A 281 4.19 0.90 -22.46
C VAL A 281 3.02 1.88 -22.57
N ALA A 282 3.17 2.92 -23.36
CA ALA A 282 2.07 3.76 -23.82
C ALA A 282 2.00 3.74 -25.34
N PHE A 283 0.81 3.52 -25.87
CA PHE A 283 0.52 3.39 -27.30
C PHE A 283 -0.59 4.36 -27.72
N ARG A 284 -0.33 5.15 -28.75
CA ARG A 284 -1.25 6.16 -29.30
C ARG A 284 -1.62 5.79 -30.73
N PRO A 285 -2.61 4.88 -30.93
CA PRO A 285 -2.97 4.35 -32.26
C PRO A 285 -3.64 5.38 -33.17
N ILE A 286 -4.36 6.32 -32.62
CA ILE A 286 -5.06 7.39 -33.31
C ILE A 286 -4.99 8.68 -32.50
N ALA A 287 -5.24 9.80 -33.15
CA ALA A 287 -5.31 11.09 -32.46
C ALA A 287 -6.33 11.05 -31.30
N GLY A 288 -5.92 11.57 -30.17
CA GLY A 288 -6.75 11.65 -28.96
C GLY A 288 -6.86 10.36 -28.12
N LEU A 289 -6.41 9.19 -28.59
CA LEU A 289 -6.45 7.95 -27.83
C LEU A 289 -5.05 7.55 -27.35
N THR A 290 -4.91 7.35 -26.04
CA THR A 290 -3.73 6.75 -25.41
C THR A 290 -4.15 5.50 -24.67
N LEU A 291 -3.47 4.38 -24.96
CA LEU A 291 -3.60 3.11 -24.25
C LEU A 291 -2.30 2.86 -23.48
N THR A 292 -2.41 2.37 -22.25
CA THR A 292 -1.23 2.07 -21.41
C THR A 292 -1.33 0.68 -20.79
N GLY A 293 -0.16 0.07 -20.55
CA GLY A 293 -0.06 -1.18 -19.83
C GLY A 293 1.25 -1.25 -19.06
N ASP A 294 1.17 -1.66 -17.79
CA ASP A 294 2.32 -1.80 -16.90
C ASP A 294 2.35 -3.17 -16.23
N LEU A 295 3.56 -3.64 -15.98
CA LEU A 295 3.88 -4.71 -15.06
C LEU A 295 4.68 -4.13 -13.89
N GLN A 296 4.22 -4.35 -12.66
CA GLN A 296 4.84 -3.78 -11.45
C GLN A 296 5.09 -4.91 -10.45
N TRP A 297 6.36 -5.19 -10.19
CA TRP A 297 6.80 -6.24 -9.27
C TRP A 297 7.36 -5.64 -7.98
N THR A 298 6.96 -6.22 -6.85
CA THR A 298 7.42 -5.80 -5.52
C THR A 298 7.97 -6.98 -4.74
N GLN A 299 9.17 -6.81 -4.15
CA GLN A 299 9.86 -7.85 -3.37
C GLN A 299 9.33 -7.93 -1.94
N TRP A 300 8.04 -8.22 -1.76
CA TRP A 300 7.41 -8.28 -0.45
C TRP A 300 7.97 -9.36 0.47
N SER A 301 8.65 -10.39 -0.06
CA SER A 301 9.34 -11.42 0.74
C SER A 301 10.41 -10.86 1.71
N LYS A 302 10.72 -9.55 1.65
CA LYS A 302 11.56 -8.86 2.63
C LYS A 302 10.78 -8.36 3.85
N LEU A 303 9.45 -8.40 3.80
CA LEU A 303 8.56 -8.16 4.94
C LEU A 303 8.09 -9.49 5.51
N ASP A 304 8.99 -10.15 6.22
CA ASP A 304 8.76 -11.45 6.84
C ASP A 304 8.03 -11.31 8.18
N GLN A 305 8.47 -10.35 8.98
CA GLN A 305 7.88 -10.05 10.29
C GLN A 305 8.10 -8.59 10.69
N VAL A 306 7.26 -8.10 11.59
CA VAL A 306 7.45 -6.84 12.31
C VAL A 306 7.80 -7.16 13.75
N GLU A 307 9.07 -6.95 14.12
CA GLU A 307 9.57 -7.16 15.47
C GLU A 307 9.38 -5.89 16.31
N LEU A 308 8.91 -6.05 17.55
CA LEU A 308 8.76 -4.99 18.54
C LEU A 308 9.64 -5.33 19.74
N LYS A 309 10.48 -4.40 20.17
CA LYS A 309 11.34 -4.51 21.35
C LYS A 309 10.88 -3.51 22.40
N PHE A 310 10.36 -4.02 23.47
CA PHE A 310 10.00 -3.26 24.67
C PHE A 310 11.24 -3.10 25.53
N ILE A 311 11.61 -1.88 25.90
CA ILE A 311 12.87 -1.61 26.60
C ILE A 311 12.76 -1.93 28.10
N ASP A 312 11.57 -1.73 28.68
CA ASP A 312 11.31 -2.17 30.05
C ASP A 312 11.40 -3.72 30.16
N PRO A 313 12.16 -4.27 31.11
CA PRO A 313 12.36 -5.72 31.22
C PRO A 313 11.08 -6.51 31.51
N TYR A 314 10.13 -5.97 32.29
CA TYR A 314 8.87 -6.64 32.59
C TYR A 314 7.99 -6.71 31.34
N TRP A 315 7.84 -5.60 30.60
CA TRP A 315 7.09 -5.57 29.35
C TRP A 315 7.75 -6.41 28.28
N SER A 316 9.08 -6.42 28.20
CA SER A 316 9.82 -7.31 27.32
C SER A 316 9.52 -8.79 27.61
N LEU A 317 9.48 -9.17 28.88
CA LEU A 317 9.16 -10.53 29.32
C LEU A 317 7.70 -10.92 28.97
N PHE A 318 6.72 -10.11 29.36
CA PHE A 318 5.30 -10.40 29.14
C PHE A 318 4.95 -10.47 27.67
N MET A 319 5.37 -9.49 26.89
CA MET A 319 5.07 -9.44 25.47
C MET A 319 5.80 -10.53 24.66
N THR A 320 6.98 -10.98 25.11
CA THR A 320 7.68 -12.11 24.50
C THR A 320 7.01 -13.43 24.84
N ALA A 321 6.64 -13.64 26.10
CA ALA A 321 5.95 -14.86 26.53
C ALA A 321 4.58 -15.04 25.87
N GLY A 322 3.84 -13.94 25.68
CA GLY A 322 2.54 -13.93 24.98
C GLY A 322 2.63 -13.85 23.45
N GLY A 323 3.83 -13.85 22.87
CA GLY A 323 4.02 -13.71 21.40
C GLY A 323 3.63 -12.34 20.86
N GLY A 324 3.38 -11.36 21.72
CA GLY A 324 2.93 -10.02 21.32
C GLY A 324 4.02 -9.09 20.79
N ASN A 325 5.28 -9.53 20.82
CA ASN A 325 6.46 -8.79 20.37
C ASN A 325 6.82 -9.05 18.92
N VAL A 326 6.14 -9.97 18.21
CA VAL A 326 6.37 -10.26 16.79
C VAL A 326 5.04 -10.35 16.05
N MET A 327 4.94 -9.64 14.96
CA MET A 327 3.84 -9.79 14.01
C MET A 327 4.37 -10.51 12.77
N HIS A 328 3.99 -11.77 12.60
CA HIS A 328 4.37 -12.58 11.45
C HIS A 328 3.61 -12.12 10.21
N MET A 329 4.32 -11.82 9.15
CA MET A 329 3.78 -11.38 7.87
C MET A 329 4.00 -12.42 6.77
N GLU A 330 5.18 -13.01 6.73
CA GLU A 330 5.63 -14.04 5.77
C GLU A 330 5.25 -13.72 4.32
N CYS A 331 5.34 -12.43 3.98
CA CYS A 331 4.89 -11.91 2.69
C CYS A 331 5.61 -12.59 1.54
N GLN A 332 4.90 -12.72 0.42
CA GLN A 332 5.41 -13.25 -0.83
C GLN A 332 5.52 -12.14 -1.88
N ASN A 333 6.44 -12.27 -2.84
CA ASN A 333 6.61 -11.29 -3.89
C ASN A 333 5.34 -11.15 -4.73
N ALA A 334 5.06 -9.92 -5.16
CA ALA A 334 3.81 -9.60 -5.85
C ALA A 334 4.05 -9.01 -7.24
N LEU A 335 3.20 -9.38 -8.20
CA LEU A 335 3.18 -8.82 -9.56
C LEU A 335 1.80 -8.24 -9.84
N GLN A 336 1.72 -6.92 -10.01
CA GLN A 336 0.52 -6.24 -10.50
C GLN A 336 0.55 -6.12 -12.01
N ILE A 337 -0.63 -6.26 -12.63
CA ILE A 337 -0.85 -6.06 -14.06
C ILE A 337 -1.86 -4.94 -14.19
N ARG A 338 -1.51 -3.89 -14.93
CA ARG A 338 -2.27 -2.65 -15.02
C ARG A 338 -2.54 -2.27 -16.46
N PHE A 339 -3.75 -1.74 -16.71
CA PHE A 339 -4.17 -1.24 -18.01
C PHE A 339 -4.89 0.09 -17.84
N GLY A 340 -4.68 0.99 -18.81
CA GLY A 340 -5.32 2.28 -18.84
C GLY A 340 -5.65 2.74 -20.24
N ALA A 341 -6.68 3.57 -20.33
CA ALA A 341 -7.08 4.26 -21.55
C ALA A 341 -7.43 5.71 -21.24
N GLU A 342 -6.97 6.62 -22.08
CA GLU A 342 -7.34 8.03 -22.09
C GLU A 342 -7.83 8.39 -23.47
N TYR A 343 -9.01 9.04 -23.56
CA TYR A 343 -9.57 9.54 -24.80
C TYR A 343 -9.96 11.01 -24.69
N TRP A 344 -9.38 11.84 -25.53
CA TRP A 344 -9.70 13.26 -25.64
C TRP A 344 -10.94 13.44 -26.52
N LEU A 345 -12.10 13.68 -25.88
CA LEU A 345 -13.36 13.99 -26.54
C LEU A 345 -13.31 15.33 -27.28
N ARG A 346 -12.55 16.27 -26.73
CA ARG A 346 -12.28 17.61 -27.27
C ARG A 346 -10.84 17.96 -26.93
N GLU A 347 -10.32 19.02 -27.49
CA GLU A 347 -8.95 19.52 -27.21
C GLU A 347 -8.71 19.78 -25.70
N ASN A 348 -9.76 20.01 -24.94
CA ASN A 348 -9.70 20.36 -23.52
C ASN A 348 -10.40 19.39 -22.57
N LEU A 349 -11.04 18.32 -23.06
CA LEU A 349 -11.80 17.37 -22.24
C LEU A 349 -11.40 15.93 -22.54
N ALA A 350 -10.85 15.25 -21.53
CA ALA A 350 -10.46 13.86 -21.59
C ALA A 350 -11.36 12.97 -20.71
N LEU A 351 -11.66 11.76 -21.20
CA LEU A 351 -12.23 10.66 -20.44
C LEU A 351 -11.14 9.61 -20.19
N ARG A 352 -11.18 8.97 -19.02
CA ARG A 352 -10.22 7.94 -18.64
C ARG A 352 -10.91 6.77 -18.00
N ALA A 353 -10.36 5.59 -18.24
CA ALA A 353 -10.75 4.35 -17.57
C ALA A 353 -9.51 3.47 -17.39
N GLY A 354 -9.51 2.66 -16.38
CA GLY A 354 -8.43 1.71 -16.13
C GLY A 354 -8.87 0.53 -15.29
N TYR A 355 -8.04 -0.48 -15.30
CA TYR A 355 -8.19 -1.69 -14.50
C TYR A 355 -6.81 -2.16 -14.07
N TYR A 356 -6.73 -2.68 -12.85
CA TYR A 356 -5.58 -3.45 -12.45
C TYR A 356 -5.96 -4.58 -11.50
N TYR A 357 -5.15 -5.62 -11.57
CA TYR A 357 -5.20 -6.72 -10.65
C TYR A 357 -4.13 -6.51 -9.57
N ASP A 358 -4.57 -6.50 -8.33
CA ASP A 358 -3.74 -6.23 -7.14
C ASP A 358 -3.82 -7.41 -6.18
N PRO A 359 -2.89 -8.35 -6.29
CA PRO A 359 -2.87 -9.58 -5.52
C PRO A 359 -2.29 -9.40 -4.10
N THR A 360 -2.79 -10.11 -3.04
CA THR A 360 -2.26 -10.00 -1.65
C THR A 360 -0.87 -10.60 -1.49
N PRO A 361 0.12 -9.92 -0.86
CA PRO A 361 1.40 -10.55 -0.51
C PRO A 361 1.31 -11.40 0.75
N THR A 362 0.32 -11.18 1.61
CA THR A 362 0.17 -11.87 2.88
C THR A 362 -0.53 -13.21 2.67
N PRO A 363 0.11 -14.36 2.97
CA PRO A 363 -0.51 -15.67 2.85
C PRO A 363 -1.61 -15.85 3.91
N ASP A 364 -2.50 -16.82 3.69
CA ASP A 364 -3.60 -17.11 4.62
C ASP A 364 -3.10 -17.46 6.02
N LYS A 365 -1.96 -18.13 6.13
CA LYS A 365 -1.35 -18.58 7.38
C LYS A 365 -0.82 -17.46 8.30
N THR A 366 -0.79 -16.20 7.85
CA THR A 366 -0.40 -15.02 8.66
C THR A 366 -1.40 -13.86 8.55
N THR A 367 -2.59 -14.14 8.01
CA THR A 367 -3.65 -13.13 7.90
C THR A 367 -4.15 -12.70 9.28
N ASN A 368 -4.29 -11.39 9.46
CA ASN A 368 -4.88 -10.81 10.67
C ASN A 368 -5.76 -9.59 10.34
N PHE A 369 -6.70 -9.26 11.23
CA PHE A 369 -7.64 -8.16 11.01
C PHE A 369 -7.04 -6.76 11.31
N LEU A 370 -5.89 -6.68 11.97
CA LEU A 370 -5.25 -5.39 12.26
C LEU A 370 -4.45 -4.86 11.07
N LEU A 371 -3.79 -5.74 10.31
CA LEU A 371 -3.10 -5.40 9.08
C LEU A 371 -3.66 -6.23 7.92
N PRO A 372 -4.95 -6.07 7.60
CA PRO A 372 -5.63 -6.92 6.62
C PRO A 372 -5.14 -6.61 5.21
N ASN A 373 -4.77 -7.66 4.48
CA ASN A 373 -4.38 -7.58 3.08
C ASN A 373 -5.28 -8.49 2.24
N PHE A 374 -5.75 -7.98 1.11
CA PHE A 374 -6.67 -8.67 0.20
C PHE A 374 -6.15 -8.66 -1.23
N THR A 375 -6.56 -9.63 -2.00
CA THR A 375 -6.47 -9.55 -3.46
C THR A 375 -7.60 -8.68 -3.96
N PHE A 376 -7.28 -7.63 -4.74
CA PHE A 376 -8.28 -6.73 -5.31
C PHE A 376 -8.35 -6.82 -6.83
N ASN A 377 -9.57 -6.77 -7.36
CA ASN A 377 -9.84 -6.31 -8.71
C ASN A 377 -10.19 -4.83 -8.63
N VAL A 378 -9.46 -3.99 -9.35
CA VAL A 378 -9.58 -2.55 -9.19
C VAL A 378 -10.01 -1.91 -10.49
N PHE A 379 -11.07 -1.12 -10.39
CA PHE A 379 -11.66 -0.38 -11.51
C PHE A 379 -11.48 1.11 -11.26
N THR A 380 -11.05 1.83 -12.29
CA THR A 380 -10.81 3.26 -12.20
C THR A 380 -11.49 4.01 -13.33
N ALA A 381 -11.89 5.25 -13.05
CA ALA A 381 -12.47 6.15 -14.03
C ALA A 381 -12.07 7.59 -13.71
N GLY A 382 -12.11 8.47 -14.70
CA GLY A 382 -11.84 9.89 -14.46
C GLY A 382 -12.11 10.80 -15.64
N LEU A 383 -12.08 12.09 -15.31
CA LEU A 383 -12.26 13.20 -16.22
C LEU A 383 -11.07 14.15 -16.10
N GLY A 384 -10.60 14.69 -17.22
CA GLY A 384 -9.59 15.73 -17.26
C GLY A 384 -10.07 16.94 -18.04
N TYR A 385 -9.83 18.14 -17.50
CA TYR A 385 -10.12 19.41 -18.17
C TYR A 385 -8.85 20.27 -18.21
N SER A 386 -8.48 20.73 -19.39
CA SER A 386 -7.28 21.55 -19.64
C SER A 386 -7.65 22.90 -20.21
N LEU A 387 -7.14 23.98 -19.62
CA LEU A 387 -7.37 25.35 -20.11
C LEU A 387 -6.14 26.24 -19.82
N ASN A 388 -5.50 26.76 -20.87
CA ASN A 388 -4.41 27.77 -20.75
C ASN A 388 -3.30 27.37 -19.76
N GLY A 389 -2.85 26.09 -19.80
CA GLY A 389 -1.81 25.58 -18.93
C GLY A 389 -2.31 25.06 -17.58
N LEU A 390 -3.55 25.35 -17.19
CA LEU A 390 -4.21 24.76 -16.04
C LEU A 390 -4.82 23.41 -16.45
N VAL A 391 -4.58 22.37 -15.66
CA VAL A 391 -5.22 21.05 -15.80
C VAL A 391 -5.87 20.68 -14.49
N ILE A 392 -7.14 20.29 -14.56
CA ILE A 392 -7.91 19.77 -13.43
C ILE A 392 -8.34 18.35 -13.80
N ASP A 393 -8.01 17.38 -12.95
CA ASP A 393 -8.42 16.00 -13.13
C ASP A 393 -9.23 15.53 -11.91
N LEU A 394 -10.34 14.87 -12.18
CA LEU A 394 -11.15 14.17 -11.20
C LEU A 394 -11.01 12.68 -11.46
N GLY A 395 -10.78 11.92 -10.42
CA GLY A 395 -10.63 10.48 -10.50
C GLY A 395 -11.42 9.75 -9.43
N PHE A 396 -11.71 8.50 -9.73
CA PHE A 396 -12.39 7.58 -8.84
C PHE A 396 -11.78 6.19 -9.01
N GLU A 397 -11.53 5.51 -7.88
CA GLU A 397 -11.03 4.16 -7.85
C GLU A 397 -11.90 3.32 -6.91
N PHE A 398 -12.26 2.12 -7.35
CA PHE A 398 -12.99 1.13 -6.57
C PHE A 398 -12.20 -0.17 -6.51
N LEU A 399 -11.81 -0.57 -5.31
CA LEU A 399 -11.09 -1.81 -5.04
C LEU A 399 -12.09 -2.83 -4.49
N ALA A 400 -12.37 -3.86 -5.30
CA ALA A 400 -13.20 -5.00 -4.92
C ALA A 400 -12.31 -6.12 -4.37
N GLY A 401 -12.30 -6.31 -3.06
CA GLY A 401 -11.51 -7.34 -2.39
C GLY A 401 -12.12 -8.72 -2.59
N LYS A 402 -11.25 -9.73 -2.77
CA LYS A 402 -11.66 -11.13 -2.74
C LYS A 402 -11.79 -11.56 -1.28
N SER A 403 -12.94 -12.10 -0.90
CA SER A 403 -13.16 -12.66 0.44
C SER A 403 -12.09 -13.70 0.80
N ARG A 404 -11.68 -13.71 2.07
CA ARG A 404 -10.73 -14.69 2.63
C ARG A 404 -11.43 -15.47 3.72
N ASP A 405 -11.32 -16.79 3.68
CA ASP A 405 -11.88 -17.71 4.66
C ASP A 405 -10.74 -18.55 5.25
N ILE A 406 -10.42 -18.29 6.50
CA ILE A 406 -9.43 -19.02 7.28
C ILE A 406 -10.17 -19.96 8.23
N GLU A 407 -10.26 -21.21 7.86
CA GLU A 407 -10.98 -22.22 8.61
C GLU A 407 -10.46 -22.36 10.05
N TYR A 408 -11.35 -22.32 11.04
CA TYR A 408 -11.00 -22.49 12.47
C TYR A 408 -10.32 -23.84 12.72
N ALA A 409 -10.80 -24.92 12.09
CA ALA A 409 -10.19 -26.25 12.23
C ALA A 409 -8.74 -26.28 11.71
N LYS A 410 -8.46 -25.55 10.63
CA LYS A 410 -7.12 -25.45 10.05
C LYS A 410 -6.17 -24.70 10.98
N TRP A 411 -6.61 -23.56 11.51
CA TRP A 411 -5.86 -22.83 12.54
C TRP A 411 -5.57 -23.67 13.78
N LEU A 412 -6.53 -24.48 14.24
CA LEU A 412 -6.39 -25.31 15.44
C LEU A 412 -5.46 -26.52 15.28
N LEU A 413 -5.44 -27.12 14.08
CA LEU A 413 -4.82 -28.44 13.85
C LEU A 413 -3.54 -28.39 13.00
N ASP A 414 -3.34 -27.30 12.24
CA ASP A 414 -2.18 -27.14 11.35
C ASP A 414 -1.20 -26.10 11.93
N PRO A 415 -0.01 -26.55 12.41
CA PRO A 415 0.99 -25.64 12.96
C PRO A 415 1.43 -24.52 12.02
N GLU A 416 1.29 -24.67 10.70
CA GLU A 416 1.59 -23.59 9.74
C GLU A 416 0.64 -22.40 9.89
N PHE A 417 -0.57 -22.62 10.40
CA PHE A 417 -1.59 -21.57 10.62
C PHE A 417 -1.58 -20.99 12.04
N ALA A 418 -0.59 -21.32 12.87
CA ALA A 418 -0.49 -20.84 14.25
C ALA A 418 -0.46 -19.30 14.37
N HIS A 419 -0.03 -18.61 13.31
CA HIS A 419 0.05 -17.14 13.27
C HIS A 419 -1.14 -16.51 12.52
N ALA A 420 -2.05 -17.30 11.97
CA ALA A 420 -3.29 -16.80 11.36
C ALA A 420 -4.32 -16.44 12.44
N GLN A 421 -5.19 -15.53 12.10
CA GLN A 421 -6.45 -15.35 12.83
C GLN A 421 -7.57 -16.00 12.01
N PRO A 422 -8.22 -17.06 12.52
CA PRO A 422 -9.28 -17.74 11.77
C PRO A 422 -10.50 -16.84 11.60
N GLY A 423 -11.28 -17.08 10.56
CA GLY A 423 -12.52 -16.36 10.28
C GLY A 423 -12.63 -15.91 8.85
N ILE A 424 -13.77 -15.28 8.55
CA ILE A 424 -14.11 -14.77 7.21
C ILE A 424 -13.86 -13.27 7.18
N TYR A 425 -13.16 -12.83 6.15
CA TYR A 425 -12.77 -11.43 5.95
C TYR A 425 -13.27 -10.94 4.60
N ASP A 426 -13.88 -9.76 4.60
CA ASP A 426 -14.25 -9.04 3.40
C ASP A 426 -13.72 -7.61 3.45
N MET A 427 -13.40 -7.03 2.28
CA MET A 427 -12.97 -5.64 2.16
C MET A 427 -13.32 -5.07 0.79
N SER A 428 -13.78 -3.82 0.80
CA SER A 428 -13.81 -2.96 -0.37
C SER A 428 -13.28 -1.58 -0.01
N ILE A 429 -12.73 -0.87 -0.99
CA ILE A 429 -12.16 0.46 -0.77
C ILE A 429 -12.65 1.39 -1.87
N VAL A 430 -13.05 2.61 -1.49
CA VAL A 430 -13.46 3.68 -2.41
C VAL A 430 -12.45 4.82 -2.28
N VAL A 431 -11.99 5.36 -3.43
CA VAL A 431 -10.92 6.36 -3.47
C VAL A 431 -11.28 7.51 -4.41
N PRO A 432 -12.13 8.47 -3.98
CA PRO A 432 -12.32 9.71 -4.71
C PRO A 432 -11.05 10.58 -4.66
N ASN A 433 -10.74 11.27 -5.76
CA ASN A 433 -9.52 12.05 -5.83
C ASN A 433 -9.62 13.22 -6.82
N ILE A 434 -8.73 14.19 -6.63
CA ILE A 434 -8.60 15.38 -7.46
C ILE A 434 -7.14 15.73 -7.67
N SER A 435 -6.80 16.19 -8.87
CA SER A 435 -5.53 16.85 -9.16
C SER A 435 -5.75 18.21 -9.79
N VAL A 436 -4.83 19.12 -9.47
CA VAL A 436 -4.72 20.42 -10.12
C VAL A 436 -3.26 20.65 -10.46
N SER A 437 -2.95 20.94 -11.73
CA SER A 437 -1.60 21.31 -12.14
C SER A 437 -1.58 22.50 -13.06
N TYR A 438 -0.47 23.25 -13.02
CA TYR A 438 -0.27 24.44 -13.83
C TYR A 438 1.11 24.44 -14.47
N LYS A 439 1.15 24.70 -15.79
CA LYS A 439 2.38 24.90 -16.57
C LYS A 439 2.55 26.40 -16.87
N PHE A 440 3.68 27.02 -16.46
CA PHE A 440 3.92 28.46 -16.56
C PHE A 440 5.34 28.83 -17.01
#